data_e5c5c9c0473c55bf026a0a4450f73865
#
_entry.id   e5c5c9c0473c55bf026a0a4450f73865
#
_cell.length_a   1.000
_cell.length_b   1.000
_cell.length_c   1.000
_cell.angle_alpha   90.00
_cell.angle_beta   90.00
_cell.angle_gamma   90.00
#
_symmetry.space_group_name_H-M   'P 1'
#
loop_
_entity.id
_entity.type
_entity.pdbx_description
1 polymer ?
#
loop_
_entity_poly.entity_id
_entity_poly.type
_entity_poly.pdbx_seq_one_letter_code
_entity_poly.pdbx_strand_id
1 'polypeptide(L)'
;MDSWWSLGEGMGCQGNDLALYRITCPFCFERGNFKTAFHAEKKQPNGSKKLNFDTLQCGSCSSYVMCLWSAGDRLHDYKILPWPLRWEKHPEHWPEAIGRYWLQAKRSLADENWDAAAVMARSALQVALRDHKATGANLKQEIQDLANKGLLPPNMKDWSDHVRELGNDSAHPKPDQPATDPRDARDIVRFLDFLLEYLYTLPHQINEYRQREKKQ
;
A
#
# COMPACT_ATOMS: atom_id res chain seq x y z
N MET A 1 24.33 7.52 -4.03
CA MET A 1 24.77 6.19 -3.51
C MET A 1 24.94 6.17 -1.99
N ASP A 2 24.96 7.31 -1.33
CA ASP A 2 25.21 7.36 0.12
C ASP A 2 24.07 6.81 0.99
N SER A 3 22.83 6.84 0.49
CA SER A 3 21.65 6.32 1.20
C SER A 3 21.67 4.80 1.47
N TRP A 4 22.33 4.02 0.62
CA TRP A 4 22.45 2.56 0.80
C TRP A 4 23.23 2.15 2.04
N TRP A 5 24.17 2.99 2.50
CA TRP A 5 24.97 2.74 3.68
C TRP A 5 24.27 3.06 5.00
N SER A 6 23.02 3.51 4.92
CA SER A 6 22.16 3.85 6.06
C SER A 6 20.89 2.99 6.13
N LEU A 7 20.78 1.94 5.31
CA LEU A 7 19.65 1.02 5.34
C LEU A 7 19.66 0.16 6.62
N GLY A 8 18.57 0.15 7.33
CA GLY A 8 18.38 -0.69 8.53
C GLY A 8 19.09 -0.17 9.78
N GLU A 9 19.64 1.03 9.76
CA GLU A 9 20.18 1.67 10.96
C GLU A 9 19.10 1.78 12.04
N GLY A 10 19.37 1.31 13.25
CA GLY A 10 18.45 1.37 14.38
C GLY A 10 17.38 0.26 14.46
N MET A 11 17.41 -0.74 13.61
CA MET A 11 16.46 -1.87 13.64
C MET A 11 16.71 -2.89 14.76
N GLY A 12 17.44 -2.55 15.78
CA GLY A 12 17.74 -3.48 16.87
C GLY A 12 18.78 -4.53 16.48
N CYS A 13 19.75 -4.14 15.65
CA CYS A 13 20.91 -4.96 15.34
C CYS A 13 21.79 -5.10 16.57
N GLN A 14 22.18 -6.31 16.92
CA GLN A 14 23.26 -6.57 17.86
C GLN A 14 24.51 -6.94 17.06
N GLY A 15 25.51 -6.06 17.09
CA GLY A 15 26.70 -6.25 16.29
C GLY A 15 26.41 -6.14 14.79
N ASN A 16 26.52 -7.27 14.08
CA ASN A 16 26.27 -7.36 12.64
C ASN A 16 24.95 -8.08 12.30
N ASP A 17 24.08 -8.36 13.30
CA ASP A 17 22.87 -9.15 13.09
C ASP A 17 21.63 -8.28 13.00
N LEU A 18 20.77 -8.58 12.03
CA LEU A 18 19.48 -7.96 11.87
C LEU A 18 18.48 -8.50 12.89
N ALA A 19 17.63 -7.63 13.44
CA ALA A 19 16.54 -8.04 14.35
C ALA A 19 15.42 -8.74 13.58
N LEU A 20 15.54 -10.05 13.41
CA LEU A 20 14.70 -10.89 12.54
C LEU A 20 13.20 -10.88 12.91
N TYR A 21 12.85 -10.51 14.16
CA TYR A 21 11.47 -10.42 14.63
C TYR A 21 10.70 -9.18 14.11
N ARG A 22 11.37 -8.23 13.47
CA ARG A 22 10.75 -7.01 12.91
C ARG A 22 10.45 -7.09 11.43
N ILE A 23 10.87 -8.15 10.77
CA ILE A 23 10.71 -8.35 9.33
C ILE A 23 9.34 -8.97 9.06
N THR A 24 8.61 -8.46 8.08
CA THR A 24 7.37 -9.06 7.58
C THR A 24 7.68 -9.86 6.32
N CYS A 25 7.27 -11.13 6.29
CA CYS A 25 7.46 -11.99 5.14
C CYS A 25 6.62 -11.50 3.95
N PRO A 26 7.21 -11.27 2.76
CA PRO A 26 6.44 -10.83 1.60
C PRO A 26 5.52 -11.92 1.00
N PHE A 27 5.67 -13.18 1.40
CA PHE A 27 4.88 -14.29 0.89
C PHE A 27 3.68 -14.64 1.78
N CYS A 28 3.89 -14.77 3.10
CA CYS A 28 2.81 -15.16 4.02
C CYS A 28 2.33 -14.02 4.93
N PHE A 29 3.00 -12.87 4.90
CA PHE A 29 2.72 -11.66 5.68
C PHE A 29 2.86 -11.81 7.21
N GLU A 30 3.36 -12.95 7.68
CA GLU A 30 3.73 -13.13 9.08
C GLU A 30 4.95 -12.28 9.44
N ARG A 31 4.92 -11.70 10.63
CA ARG A 31 5.97 -10.82 11.12
C ARG A 31 6.92 -11.57 12.05
N GLY A 32 8.21 -11.45 11.76
CA GLY A 32 9.25 -12.08 12.56
C GLY A 32 9.48 -13.56 12.24
N ASN A 33 10.20 -14.28 13.11
CA ASN A 33 10.49 -15.69 12.96
C ASN A 33 11.23 -16.07 11.67
N PHE A 34 12.35 -15.41 11.43
CA PHE A 34 13.25 -15.70 10.31
C PHE A 34 14.54 -16.36 10.81
N LYS A 35 15.12 -17.19 9.96
CA LYS A 35 16.44 -17.78 10.15
C LYS A 35 17.36 -17.31 9.04
N THR A 36 18.53 -16.80 9.39
CA THR A 36 19.57 -16.47 8.40
C THR A 36 20.10 -17.76 7.76
N ALA A 37 19.92 -17.87 6.45
CA ALA A 37 20.45 -18.96 5.65
C ALA A 37 21.81 -18.63 5.04
N PHE A 38 22.03 -17.35 4.70
CA PHE A 38 23.29 -16.85 4.16
C PHE A 38 23.47 -15.38 4.54
N HIS A 39 24.73 -14.99 4.81
CA HIS A 39 25.11 -13.62 5.10
C HIS A 39 26.35 -13.23 4.28
N ALA A 40 26.30 -12.03 3.74
CA ALA A 40 27.45 -11.38 3.11
C ALA A 40 27.48 -9.88 3.44
N GLU A 41 28.67 -9.29 3.46
CA GLU A 41 28.83 -7.87 3.70
C GLU A 41 29.68 -7.18 2.65
N LYS A 42 29.40 -5.92 2.38
CA LYS A 42 30.23 -5.00 1.61
C LYS A 42 30.61 -3.82 2.47
N LYS A 43 31.90 -3.55 2.61
CA LYS A 43 32.39 -2.37 3.32
C LYS A 43 32.35 -1.14 2.44
N GLN A 44 32.00 -0.02 3.04
CA GLN A 44 32.04 1.28 2.38
C GLN A 44 33.51 1.64 2.08
N PRO A 45 33.83 2.00 0.82
CA PRO A 45 35.16 2.54 0.51
C PRO A 45 35.42 3.80 1.35
N ASN A 46 36.55 3.86 2.05
CA ASN A 46 36.94 4.99 2.90
C ASN A 46 35.95 5.35 4.04
N GLY A 47 35.11 4.41 4.48
CA GLY A 47 34.14 4.60 5.55
C GLY A 47 34.08 3.42 6.52
N SER A 48 33.38 3.62 7.64
CA SER A 48 33.19 2.57 8.67
C SER A 48 31.91 1.75 8.46
N LYS A 49 31.03 2.17 7.55
CA LYS A 49 29.73 1.54 7.35
C LYS A 49 29.84 0.26 6.53
N LYS A 50 28.92 -0.67 6.80
CA LYS A 50 28.76 -1.92 6.07
C LYS A 50 27.37 -2.03 5.51
N LEU A 51 27.25 -2.51 4.28
CA LEU A 51 25.99 -2.94 3.69
C LEU A 51 25.94 -4.47 3.77
N ASN A 52 24.91 -4.97 4.41
CA ASN A 52 24.69 -6.39 4.63
C ASN A 52 23.67 -6.93 3.64
N PHE A 53 23.87 -8.16 3.21
CA PHE A 53 23.03 -8.93 2.32
C PHE A 53 22.71 -10.24 3.02
N ASP A 54 21.49 -10.38 3.55
CA ASP A 54 21.05 -11.58 4.23
C ASP A 54 20.02 -12.32 3.39
N THR A 55 20.24 -13.60 3.14
CA THR A 55 19.17 -14.50 2.69
C THR A 55 18.52 -15.09 3.94
N LEU A 56 17.24 -14.81 4.13
CA LEU A 56 16.46 -15.19 5.30
C LEU A 56 15.41 -16.22 4.91
N GLN A 57 15.25 -17.27 5.71
CA GLN A 57 14.17 -18.24 5.57
C GLN A 57 13.07 -17.90 6.58
N CYS A 58 11.84 -17.75 6.08
CA CYS A 58 10.66 -17.54 6.91
C CYS A 58 10.30 -18.84 7.66
N GLY A 59 10.16 -18.76 8.97
CA GLY A 59 9.79 -19.89 9.82
C GLY A 59 8.34 -20.36 9.62
N SER A 60 7.45 -19.49 9.10
CA SER A 60 6.05 -19.83 8.90
C SER A 60 5.78 -20.52 7.55
N CYS A 61 6.32 -19.98 6.45
CA CYS A 61 6.05 -20.51 5.10
C CYS A 61 7.27 -21.11 4.40
N SER A 62 8.43 -21.11 5.05
CA SER A 62 9.71 -21.63 4.52
C SER A 62 10.23 -20.95 3.26
N SER A 63 9.60 -19.88 2.80
CA SER A 63 10.07 -19.09 1.66
C SER A 63 11.36 -18.33 2.00
N TYR A 64 12.18 -18.07 0.98
CA TYR A 64 13.41 -17.31 1.12
C TYR A 64 13.22 -15.87 0.65
N VAL A 65 13.78 -14.93 1.40
CA VAL A 65 13.83 -13.51 1.07
C VAL A 65 15.26 -13.00 1.19
N MET A 66 15.62 -12.00 0.39
CA MET A 66 16.85 -11.26 0.56
C MET A 66 16.56 -9.98 1.32
N CYS A 67 17.32 -9.69 2.37
CA CYS A 67 17.25 -8.45 3.13
C CYS A 67 18.56 -7.67 2.97
N LEU A 68 18.46 -6.40 2.56
CA LEU A 68 19.58 -5.45 2.52
C LEU A 68 19.43 -4.49 3.70
N TRP A 69 20.49 -4.33 4.48
CA TRP A 69 20.49 -3.42 5.62
C TRP A 69 21.91 -2.97 5.98
N SER A 70 22.05 -1.88 6.72
CA SER A 70 23.34 -1.43 7.26
C SER A 70 23.26 -1.32 8.77
N ALA A 71 24.38 -1.54 9.47
CA ALA A 71 24.52 -1.28 10.89
C ALA A 71 25.05 0.15 11.10
N GLY A 72 24.45 0.88 12.04
CA GLY A 72 24.85 2.25 12.38
C GLY A 72 23.74 3.00 13.11
N ASP A 73 23.94 4.27 13.45
CA ASP A 73 23.03 5.03 14.33
C ASP A 73 21.73 5.46 13.65
N ARG A 74 20.59 4.95 14.14
CA ARG A 74 19.26 5.60 14.23
C ARG A 74 18.26 5.63 13.07
N LEU A 75 18.42 5.06 11.90
CA LEU A 75 17.37 5.03 10.89
C LEU A 75 16.91 3.62 10.56
N HIS A 76 15.60 3.48 10.34
CA HIS A 76 14.85 2.22 10.35
C HIS A 76 14.58 1.65 8.96
N ASP A 77 15.47 1.83 8.01
CA ASP A 77 15.24 1.34 6.66
C ASP A 77 16.03 0.07 6.36
N TYR A 78 15.31 -0.94 5.97
CA TYR A 78 15.83 -2.12 5.31
C TYR A 78 15.04 -2.36 4.03
N LYS A 79 15.61 -3.06 3.07
CA LYS A 79 14.91 -3.46 1.84
C LYS A 79 14.83 -4.98 1.80
N ILE A 80 13.63 -5.49 1.54
CA ILE A 80 13.37 -6.92 1.36
C ILE A 80 13.05 -7.20 -0.10
N LEU A 81 13.64 -8.27 -0.64
CA LEU A 81 13.37 -8.79 -1.96
C LEU A 81 12.92 -10.26 -1.86
N PRO A 82 11.88 -10.68 -2.57
CA PRO A 82 11.03 -9.88 -3.46
C PRO A 82 10.17 -8.89 -2.69
N TRP A 83 9.71 -7.88 -3.38
CA TRP A 83 8.71 -6.95 -2.82
C TRP A 83 7.47 -7.72 -2.39
N PRO A 84 6.72 -7.27 -1.37
CA PRO A 84 5.49 -7.93 -0.95
C PRO A 84 4.53 -8.10 -2.12
N LEU A 85 4.19 -9.35 -2.45
CA LEU A 85 3.28 -9.70 -3.54
C LEU A 85 1.80 -9.51 -3.16
N ARG A 86 1.54 -8.93 -1.99
CA ARG A 86 0.20 -8.77 -1.40
C ARG A 86 -0.81 -8.07 -2.32
N TRP A 87 -0.32 -7.27 -3.26
CA TRP A 87 -1.14 -6.45 -4.14
C TRP A 87 -1.03 -6.88 -5.60
N GLU A 88 -0.89 -8.16 -5.88
CA GLU A 88 -0.83 -8.66 -7.26
C GLU A 88 -2.20 -8.78 -7.90
N LYS A 89 -3.23 -9.06 -7.10
CA LYS A 89 -4.59 -9.27 -7.58
C LYS A 89 -5.59 -8.48 -6.73
N HIS A 90 -6.61 -7.97 -7.37
CA HIS A 90 -7.80 -7.46 -6.69
C HIS A 90 -8.83 -8.59 -6.51
N PRO A 91 -9.83 -8.44 -5.64
CA PRO A 91 -10.92 -9.40 -5.52
C PRO A 91 -11.62 -9.65 -6.88
N GLU A 92 -11.89 -10.91 -7.22
CA GLU A 92 -12.46 -11.29 -8.52
C GLU A 92 -13.85 -10.71 -8.78
N HIS A 93 -14.62 -10.43 -7.73
CA HIS A 93 -15.93 -9.80 -7.81
C HIS A 93 -15.88 -8.28 -8.01
N TRP A 94 -14.70 -7.65 -8.02
CA TRP A 94 -14.57 -6.24 -8.36
C TRP A 94 -14.41 -6.05 -9.88
N PRO A 95 -15.00 -4.99 -10.46
CA PRO A 95 -14.72 -4.65 -11.86
C PRO A 95 -13.23 -4.44 -12.10
N GLU A 96 -12.73 -5.02 -13.20
CA GLU A 96 -11.30 -5.02 -13.56
C GLU A 96 -10.68 -3.61 -13.58
N ALA A 97 -11.40 -2.63 -14.12
CA ALA A 97 -10.89 -1.26 -14.20
C ALA A 97 -10.64 -0.64 -12.82
N ILE A 98 -11.52 -0.94 -11.85
CA ILE A 98 -11.40 -0.45 -10.48
C ILE A 98 -10.24 -1.14 -9.78
N GLY A 99 -10.19 -2.48 -9.87
CA GLY A 99 -9.12 -3.28 -9.30
C GLY A 99 -7.74 -2.87 -9.81
N ARG A 100 -7.63 -2.55 -11.09
CA ARG A 100 -6.39 -2.07 -11.71
C ARG A 100 -5.88 -0.76 -11.09
N TYR A 101 -6.74 0.25 -10.93
CA TYR A 101 -6.33 1.52 -10.32
C TYR A 101 -6.06 1.38 -8.82
N TRP A 102 -6.86 0.58 -8.12
CA TRP A 102 -6.61 0.26 -6.73
C TRP A 102 -5.25 -0.42 -6.52
N LEU A 103 -4.89 -1.42 -7.35
CA LEU A 103 -3.58 -2.06 -7.31
C LEU A 103 -2.45 -1.06 -7.56
N GLN A 104 -2.61 -0.14 -8.51
CA GLN A 104 -1.61 0.90 -8.76
C GLN A 104 -1.47 1.84 -7.57
N ALA A 105 -2.56 2.25 -6.92
CA ALA A 105 -2.50 3.05 -5.70
C ALA A 105 -1.76 2.32 -4.57
N LYS A 106 -2.06 1.03 -4.35
CA LYS A 106 -1.40 0.20 -3.31
C LYS A 106 0.10 0.02 -3.58
N ARG A 107 0.47 -0.22 -4.84
CA ARG A 107 1.88 -0.38 -5.24
C ARG A 107 2.64 0.94 -5.10
N SER A 108 2.08 2.04 -5.61
CA SER A 108 2.67 3.36 -5.44
C SER A 108 2.89 3.72 -3.97
N LEU A 109 1.92 3.38 -3.10
CA LEU A 109 2.04 3.59 -1.67
C LEU A 109 3.18 2.74 -1.06
N ALA A 110 3.30 1.48 -1.49
CA ALA A 110 4.35 0.57 -1.01
C ALA A 110 5.76 1.02 -1.46
N ASP A 111 5.83 1.64 -2.65
CA ASP A 111 7.07 2.19 -3.21
C ASP A 111 7.36 3.63 -2.74
N GLU A 112 6.58 4.14 -1.77
CA GLU A 112 6.70 5.49 -1.22
C GLU A 112 6.50 6.61 -2.26
N ASN A 113 5.78 6.32 -3.34
CA ASN A 113 5.40 7.29 -4.38
C ASN A 113 4.05 7.94 -4.01
N TRP A 114 4.06 8.85 -3.04
CA TRP A 114 2.88 9.40 -2.39
C TRP A 114 1.92 10.11 -3.36
N ASP A 115 2.45 10.96 -4.24
CA ASP A 115 1.65 11.66 -5.25
C ASP A 115 0.98 10.68 -6.23
N ALA A 116 1.72 9.68 -6.72
CA ALA A 116 1.19 8.66 -7.59
C ALA A 116 0.10 7.82 -6.89
N ALA A 117 0.28 7.50 -5.59
CA ALA A 117 -0.73 6.80 -4.81
C ALA A 117 -2.04 7.59 -4.73
N ALA A 118 -1.96 8.92 -4.47
CA ALA A 118 -3.12 9.80 -4.40
C ALA A 118 -3.84 9.91 -5.76
N VAL A 119 -3.11 10.08 -6.85
CA VAL A 119 -3.67 10.14 -8.22
C VAL A 119 -4.37 8.83 -8.60
N MET A 120 -3.76 7.69 -8.31
CA MET A 120 -4.36 6.39 -8.61
C MET A 120 -5.58 6.10 -7.73
N ALA A 121 -5.56 6.49 -6.46
CA ALA A 121 -6.71 6.37 -5.57
C ALA A 121 -7.89 7.23 -6.06
N ARG A 122 -7.64 8.46 -6.49
CA ARG A 122 -8.65 9.31 -7.14
C ARG A 122 -9.23 8.67 -8.41
N SER A 123 -8.38 8.06 -9.21
CA SER A 123 -8.82 7.38 -10.44
C SER A 123 -9.70 6.17 -10.14
N ALA A 124 -9.35 5.36 -9.14
CA ALA A 124 -10.17 4.24 -8.69
C ALA A 124 -11.53 4.72 -8.16
N LEU A 125 -11.53 5.79 -7.34
CA LEU A 125 -12.75 6.43 -6.86
C LEU A 125 -13.66 6.82 -8.03
N GLN A 126 -13.14 7.57 -9.01
CA GLN A 126 -13.94 8.04 -10.15
C GLN A 126 -14.56 6.89 -10.96
N VAL A 127 -13.79 5.84 -11.21
CA VAL A 127 -14.29 4.67 -11.94
C VAL A 127 -15.37 3.95 -11.11
N ALA A 128 -15.19 3.82 -9.78
CA ALA A 128 -16.17 3.20 -8.90
C ALA A 128 -17.51 3.97 -8.88
N LEU A 129 -17.44 5.31 -8.77
CA LEU A 129 -18.64 6.14 -8.78
C LEU A 129 -19.41 6.00 -10.11
N ARG A 130 -18.71 6.00 -11.25
CA ARG A 130 -19.32 5.84 -12.59
C ARG A 130 -19.89 4.45 -12.81
N ASP A 131 -19.28 3.42 -12.29
CA ASP A 131 -19.81 2.05 -12.29
C ASP A 131 -21.17 1.99 -11.58
N HIS A 132 -21.30 2.70 -10.46
CA HIS A 132 -22.56 2.91 -9.74
C HIS A 132 -23.49 3.97 -10.36
N LYS A 133 -23.26 4.32 -11.65
CA LYS A 133 -24.09 5.24 -12.41
C LYS A 133 -24.16 6.65 -11.82
N ALA A 134 -23.06 7.11 -11.24
CA ALA A 134 -22.93 8.51 -10.88
C ALA A 134 -22.99 9.40 -12.13
N THR A 135 -23.72 10.50 -12.03
CA THR A 135 -23.87 11.50 -13.07
C THR A 135 -23.29 12.83 -12.62
N GLY A 136 -22.58 13.51 -13.52
CA GLY A 136 -21.95 14.80 -13.22
C GLY A 136 -20.93 15.18 -14.29
N ALA A 137 -20.65 16.47 -14.43
CA ALA A 137 -19.62 16.97 -15.34
C ALA A 137 -18.20 16.79 -14.78
N ASN A 138 -18.07 16.51 -13.49
CA ASN A 138 -16.79 16.33 -12.81
C ASN A 138 -16.95 15.43 -11.57
N LEU A 139 -15.83 14.98 -11.02
CA LEU A 139 -15.81 14.05 -9.89
C LEU A 139 -16.55 14.58 -8.65
N LYS A 140 -16.52 15.89 -8.37
CA LYS A 140 -17.28 16.49 -7.27
C LYS A 140 -18.79 16.28 -7.42
N GLN A 141 -19.31 16.48 -8.63
CA GLN A 141 -20.73 16.28 -8.93
C GLN A 141 -21.11 14.80 -8.90
N GLU A 142 -20.21 13.91 -9.38
CA GLU A 142 -20.40 12.45 -9.31
C GLU A 142 -20.49 11.97 -7.84
N ILE A 143 -19.63 12.48 -6.93
CA ILE A 143 -19.69 12.21 -5.48
C ILE A 143 -21.02 12.69 -4.91
N GLN A 144 -21.42 13.93 -5.20
CA GLN A 144 -22.66 14.50 -4.71
C GLN A 144 -23.90 13.74 -5.21
N ASP A 145 -23.89 13.31 -6.46
CA ASP A 145 -24.99 12.53 -7.04
C ASP A 145 -25.19 11.20 -6.31
N LEU A 146 -24.13 10.44 -6.05
CA LEU A 146 -24.27 9.20 -5.28
C LEU A 146 -24.65 9.42 -3.82
N ALA A 147 -24.21 10.51 -3.21
CA ALA A 147 -24.66 10.87 -1.87
C ALA A 147 -26.16 11.19 -1.85
N ASN A 148 -26.67 11.93 -2.84
CA ASN A 148 -28.10 12.24 -2.98
C ASN A 148 -28.95 10.98 -3.26
N LYS A 149 -28.40 10.00 -3.95
CA LYS A 149 -29.02 8.69 -4.17
C LYS A 149 -28.97 7.76 -2.95
N GLY A 150 -28.35 8.20 -1.85
CA GLY A 150 -28.20 7.40 -0.63
C GLY A 150 -27.22 6.23 -0.75
N LEU A 151 -26.44 6.16 -1.84
CA LEU A 151 -25.44 5.12 -2.07
C LEU A 151 -24.10 5.45 -1.42
N LEU A 152 -23.89 6.71 -1.05
CA LEU A 152 -22.67 7.17 -0.38
C LEU A 152 -23.07 7.85 0.94
N PRO A 153 -22.82 7.23 2.11
CA PRO A 153 -23.09 7.82 3.41
C PRO A 153 -22.33 9.15 3.62
N PRO A 154 -22.83 10.09 4.45
CA PRO A 154 -22.24 11.42 4.62
C PRO A 154 -20.74 11.40 4.93
N ASN A 155 -20.31 10.56 5.87
CA ASN A 155 -18.89 10.41 6.23
C ASN A 155 -18.02 9.89 5.06
N MET A 156 -18.54 8.99 4.24
CA MET A 156 -17.84 8.52 3.03
C MET A 156 -17.82 9.58 1.93
N LYS A 157 -18.86 10.42 1.86
CA LYS A 157 -18.88 11.57 0.95
C LYS A 157 -17.76 12.55 1.30
N ASP A 158 -17.61 12.92 2.56
CA ASP A 158 -16.58 13.85 3.02
C ASP A 158 -15.17 13.33 2.73
N TRP A 159 -14.93 12.05 2.96
CA TRP A 159 -13.68 11.41 2.60
C TRP A 159 -13.44 11.34 1.08
N SER A 160 -14.49 11.09 0.29
CA SER A 160 -14.39 11.09 -1.17
C SER A 160 -14.01 12.46 -1.72
N ASP A 161 -14.54 13.53 -1.11
CA ASP A 161 -14.14 14.90 -1.45
C ASP A 161 -12.66 15.15 -1.11
N HIS A 162 -12.16 14.65 0.01
CA HIS A 162 -10.76 14.75 0.40
C HIS A 162 -9.82 14.01 -0.59
N VAL A 163 -10.18 12.76 -0.95
CA VAL A 163 -9.43 11.99 -1.99
C VAL A 163 -9.39 12.73 -3.31
N ARG A 164 -10.52 13.33 -3.71
CA ARG A 164 -10.59 14.13 -4.94
C ARG A 164 -9.65 15.34 -4.89
N GLU A 165 -9.61 16.06 -3.78
CA GLU A 165 -8.78 17.26 -3.63
C GLU A 165 -7.30 16.92 -3.68
N LEU A 166 -6.84 16.02 -2.85
CA LEU A 166 -5.45 15.58 -2.81
C LEU A 166 -5.00 14.96 -4.13
N GLY A 167 -5.82 14.11 -4.75
CA GLY A 167 -5.49 13.52 -6.05
C GLY A 167 -5.46 14.52 -7.20
N ASN A 168 -6.24 15.63 -7.13
CA ASN A 168 -6.13 16.73 -8.08
C ASN A 168 -4.83 17.50 -7.90
N ASP A 169 -4.49 17.84 -6.67
CA ASP A 169 -3.28 18.60 -6.36
C ASP A 169 -2.03 17.83 -6.81
N SER A 170 -1.99 16.52 -6.57
CA SER A 170 -0.90 15.65 -7.01
C SER A 170 -0.84 15.46 -8.52
N ALA A 171 -1.99 15.52 -9.24
CA ALA A 171 -2.05 15.39 -10.70
C ALA A 171 -1.67 16.70 -11.43
N HIS A 172 -1.84 17.85 -10.78
CA HIS A 172 -1.60 19.19 -11.33
C HIS A 172 -0.72 20.01 -10.39
N PRO A 173 0.52 19.57 -10.14
CA PRO A 173 1.40 20.21 -9.16
C PRO A 173 1.73 21.65 -9.58
N LYS A 174 1.68 22.55 -8.61
CA LYS A 174 2.16 23.94 -8.77
C LYS A 174 3.65 23.98 -8.42
N PRO A 175 4.43 24.94 -8.97
CA PRO A 175 5.87 25.01 -8.74
C PRO A 175 6.29 25.02 -7.24
N ASP A 176 5.47 25.62 -6.39
CA ASP A 176 5.74 25.76 -4.95
C ASP A 176 4.90 24.81 -4.07
N GLN A 177 4.20 23.85 -4.67
CA GLN A 177 3.36 22.91 -3.93
C GLN A 177 4.24 21.81 -3.31
N PRO A 178 4.12 21.56 -1.99
CA PRO A 178 4.80 20.44 -1.37
C PRO A 178 4.26 19.12 -1.91
N ALA A 179 5.10 18.07 -1.93
CA ALA A 179 4.66 16.73 -2.23
C ALA A 179 3.59 16.26 -1.24
N THR A 180 2.76 15.31 -1.67
CA THR A 180 1.75 14.70 -0.80
C THR A 180 2.37 14.14 0.47
N ASP A 181 1.82 14.50 1.62
CA ASP A 181 2.30 13.97 2.91
C ASP A 181 2.12 12.44 2.96
N PRO A 182 3.12 11.69 3.47
CA PRO A 182 3.03 10.24 3.58
C PRO A 182 1.86 9.71 4.40
N ARG A 183 1.35 10.48 5.38
CA ARG A 183 0.16 10.10 6.17
C ARG A 183 -1.10 10.28 5.36
N ASP A 184 -1.22 11.41 4.66
CA ASP A 184 -2.36 11.69 3.78
C ASP A 184 -2.48 10.63 2.68
N ALA A 185 -1.37 10.26 2.03
CA ALA A 185 -1.35 9.21 1.03
C ALA A 185 -1.83 7.85 1.59
N ARG A 186 -1.39 7.48 2.80
CA ARG A 186 -1.84 6.25 3.48
C ARG A 186 -3.32 6.30 3.81
N ASP A 187 -3.79 7.42 4.35
CA ASP A 187 -5.18 7.59 4.76
C ASP A 187 -6.12 7.56 3.57
N ILE A 188 -5.75 8.17 2.44
CA ILE A 188 -6.51 8.12 1.19
C ILE A 188 -6.63 6.68 0.66
N VAL A 189 -5.52 5.96 0.57
CA VAL A 189 -5.54 4.58 0.06
C VAL A 189 -6.32 3.67 1.02
N ARG A 190 -6.19 3.87 2.32
CA ARG A 190 -6.98 3.15 3.32
C ARG A 190 -8.48 3.44 3.21
N PHE A 191 -8.83 4.69 2.99
CA PHE A 191 -10.22 5.06 2.75
C PHE A 191 -10.77 4.38 1.49
N LEU A 192 -9.97 4.37 0.42
CA LEU A 192 -10.35 3.66 -0.81
C LEU A 192 -10.63 2.17 -0.54
N ASP A 193 -9.84 1.50 0.31
CA ASP A 193 -10.08 0.13 0.73
C ASP A 193 -11.49 -0.02 1.35
N PHE A 194 -11.86 0.85 2.29
CA PHE A 194 -13.20 0.83 2.92
C PHE A 194 -14.33 1.13 1.95
N LEU A 195 -14.13 2.08 1.03
CA LEU A 195 -15.14 2.43 0.05
C LEU A 195 -15.42 1.26 -0.91
N LEU A 196 -14.37 0.63 -1.43
CA LEU A 196 -14.53 -0.50 -2.34
C LEU A 196 -15.08 -1.74 -1.64
N GLU A 197 -14.72 -1.95 -0.37
CA GLU A 197 -15.34 -2.97 0.47
C GLU A 197 -16.86 -2.73 0.61
N TYR A 198 -17.25 -1.50 0.89
CA TYR A 198 -18.65 -1.11 1.05
C TYR A 198 -19.45 -1.23 -0.26
N LEU A 199 -18.88 -0.78 -1.37
CA LEU A 199 -19.59 -0.73 -2.66
C LEU A 199 -19.65 -2.09 -3.37
N TYR A 200 -18.67 -2.95 -3.18
CA TYR A 200 -18.53 -4.19 -3.97
C TYR A 200 -18.49 -5.45 -3.11
N THR A 201 -17.63 -5.51 -2.09
CA THR A 201 -17.43 -6.74 -1.32
C THR A 201 -18.62 -7.06 -0.43
N LEU A 202 -19.10 -6.07 0.31
CA LEU A 202 -20.25 -6.27 1.20
C LEU A 202 -21.52 -6.70 0.45
N PRO A 203 -21.94 -6.06 -0.66
CA PRO A 203 -23.06 -6.52 -1.47
C PRO A 203 -22.86 -7.94 -2.04
N HIS A 204 -21.63 -8.28 -2.47
CA HIS A 204 -21.31 -9.61 -2.96
C HIS A 204 -21.52 -10.67 -1.86
N GLN A 205 -20.95 -10.46 -0.66
CA GLN A 205 -21.10 -11.37 0.48
C GLN A 205 -22.56 -11.55 0.91
N ILE A 206 -23.36 -10.46 0.93
CA ILE A 206 -24.80 -10.53 1.23
C ILE A 206 -25.53 -11.39 0.20
N ASN A 207 -25.18 -11.26 -1.08
CA ASN A 207 -25.78 -12.07 -2.14
C ASN A 207 -25.40 -13.55 -2.01
N GLU A 208 -24.15 -13.85 -1.73
CA GLU A 208 -23.71 -15.24 -1.47
C GLU A 208 -24.42 -15.87 -0.27
N TYR A 209 -24.61 -15.11 0.82
CA TYR A 209 -25.35 -15.57 1.98
C TYR A 209 -26.78 -15.91 1.61
N ARG A 210 -27.50 -15.00 0.93
CA ARG A 210 -28.88 -15.21 0.47
C ARG A 210 -29.05 -16.40 -0.47
N GLN A 211 -28.04 -16.67 -1.29
CA GLN A 211 -28.08 -17.84 -2.20
C GLN A 211 -27.90 -19.16 -1.44
N ARG A 212 -27.13 -19.18 -0.37
CA ARG A 212 -26.97 -20.35 0.50
C ARG A 212 -28.27 -20.68 1.24
N GLU A 213 -28.99 -19.69 1.77
CA GLU A 213 -30.28 -19.90 2.43
C GLU A 213 -31.37 -20.47 1.49
N LYS A 214 -31.33 -20.10 0.20
CA LYS A 214 -32.32 -20.61 -0.78
C LYS A 214 -32.06 -22.05 -1.22
N LYS A 215 -30.89 -22.62 -0.91
CA LYS A 215 -30.51 -24.00 -1.27
C LYS A 215 -30.69 -25.00 -0.10
N GLN A 216 -31.04 -24.51 1.07
CA GLN A 216 -31.50 -25.31 2.22
C GLN A 216 -33.00 -25.40 2.24
#